data_8cd106578b28444637fffa4abfcdea56
#
_entry.id   8cd106578b28444637fffa4abfcdea56
#
_cell.length_a   1.000
_cell.length_b   1.000
_cell.length_c   1.000
_cell.angle_alpha   90.00
_cell.angle_beta   90.00
_cell.angle_gamma   90.00
#
_symmetry.space_group_name_H-M   'P 1'
#
loop_
_entity.id
_entity.type
_entity.pdbx_description
1 polymer ?
#
loop_
_entity_poly.entity_id
_entity_poly.type
_entity_poly.pdbx_seq_one_letter_code
_entity_poly.pdbx_strand_id
1 'polypeptide(L)'
;MRLLRFCFNSVLLVPFYLSYVLTFIIFHPVLWLSFKFKILDGQYLTNFLCWAQRAMLFLFTGCYTRSLDLTKRDQLRYDLPTVIVSNHQSSFDIANIVNFFHPQKVHFVAKIELSRFVPSVSLLLREFNGIIINRKDSQQALASIKQFEEKFKQGAWVAIFPEGTRSKTGSLGKLKKRGLLELLGGVHNFQIITVVFTKNFFFGNPRFFPFFRKSTMAVLSAQTVSINTDAELDSLIHRIFQEIEDFIRVQVNRKHEAAKLSNRNKFF
;
A
#
# COMPACT_ATOMS: atom_id res chain seq x y z
N MET A 1 10.25 13.94 -31.28
CA MET A 1 9.20 13.08 -30.73
C MET A 1 9.24 12.89 -29.21
N ARG A 2 10.38 12.62 -28.55
CA ARG A 2 10.44 12.44 -27.07
C ARG A 2 10.10 13.73 -26.30
N LEU A 3 10.56 14.88 -26.74
CA LEU A 3 10.30 16.18 -26.09
C LEU A 3 8.81 16.58 -26.20
N LEU A 4 8.19 16.41 -27.36
CA LEU A 4 6.77 16.68 -27.58
C LEU A 4 5.88 15.78 -26.68
N ARG A 5 6.20 14.48 -26.57
CA ARG A 5 5.51 13.57 -25.65
C ARG A 5 5.69 13.99 -24.19
N PHE A 6 6.88 14.45 -23.83
CA PHE A 6 7.15 14.94 -22.47
C PHE A 6 6.31 16.18 -22.15
N CYS A 7 6.30 17.17 -23.04
CA CYS A 7 5.48 18.39 -22.86
C CYS A 7 3.99 18.07 -22.81
N PHE A 8 3.49 17.24 -23.72
CA PHE A 8 2.10 16.81 -23.76
C PHE A 8 1.68 16.06 -22.48
N ASN A 9 2.51 15.11 -22.03
CA ASN A 9 2.27 14.40 -20.79
C ASN A 9 2.27 15.32 -19.57
N SER A 10 3.18 16.29 -19.52
CA SER A 10 3.27 17.25 -18.42
C SER A 10 2.03 18.13 -18.32
N VAL A 11 1.49 18.59 -19.45
CA VAL A 11 0.26 19.40 -19.50
C VAL A 11 -0.95 18.59 -19.01
N LEU A 12 -1.08 17.32 -19.40
CA LEU A 12 -2.19 16.46 -18.96
C LEU A 12 -2.07 16.03 -17.49
N LEU A 13 -0.87 16.01 -16.92
CA LEU A 13 -0.66 15.68 -15.52
C LEU A 13 -1.02 16.82 -14.56
N VAL A 14 -0.97 18.07 -15.00
CA VAL A 14 -1.34 19.22 -14.15
C VAL A 14 -2.78 19.09 -13.63
N PRO A 15 -3.83 18.89 -14.45
CA PRO A 15 -5.19 18.73 -13.95
C PRO A 15 -5.35 17.48 -13.07
N PHE A 16 -4.62 16.39 -13.34
CA PHE A 16 -4.62 15.22 -12.47
C PHE A 16 -4.07 15.55 -11.07
N TYR A 17 -2.87 16.13 -10.97
CA TYR A 17 -2.30 16.48 -9.67
C TYR A 17 -3.09 17.55 -8.94
N LEU A 18 -3.64 18.52 -9.67
CA LEU A 18 -4.51 19.54 -9.11
C LEU A 18 -5.78 18.90 -8.51
N SER A 19 -6.48 18.06 -9.27
CA SER A 19 -7.68 17.36 -8.78
C SER A 19 -7.36 16.40 -7.62
N TYR A 20 -6.20 15.73 -7.67
CA TYR A 20 -5.73 14.87 -6.60
C TYR A 20 -5.53 15.65 -5.28
N VAL A 21 -4.87 16.81 -5.35
CA VAL A 21 -4.69 17.69 -4.18
C VAL A 21 -6.01 18.29 -3.72
N LEU A 22 -6.84 18.78 -4.66
CA LEU A 22 -8.15 19.35 -4.35
C LEU A 22 -9.07 18.33 -3.65
N THR A 23 -8.99 17.06 -4.01
CA THR A 23 -9.75 16.00 -3.34
C THR A 23 -9.45 15.97 -1.84
N PHE A 24 -8.17 16.06 -1.44
CA PHE A 24 -7.83 16.12 -0.01
C PHE A 24 -8.31 17.39 0.68
N ILE A 25 -8.26 18.52 -0.01
CA ILE A 25 -8.68 19.82 0.54
C ILE A 25 -10.21 19.85 0.73
N ILE A 26 -10.98 19.42 -0.28
CA ILE A 26 -12.44 19.42 -0.25
C ILE A 26 -12.97 18.42 0.77
N PHE A 27 -12.36 17.23 0.84
CA PHE A 27 -12.77 16.20 1.82
C PHE A 27 -12.36 16.51 3.26
N HIS A 28 -11.39 17.41 3.47
CA HIS A 28 -10.92 17.71 4.82
C HIS A 28 -12.03 18.23 5.76
N PRO A 29 -12.82 19.24 5.40
CA PRO A 29 -13.92 19.71 6.24
C PRO A 29 -15.01 18.64 6.42
N VAL A 30 -15.32 17.86 5.39
CA VAL A 30 -16.31 16.77 5.46
C VAL A 30 -15.88 15.71 6.47
N LEU A 31 -14.63 15.28 6.40
CA LEU A 31 -14.05 14.33 7.36
C LEU A 31 -14.05 14.92 8.77
N TRP A 32 -13.60 16.18 8.93
CA TRP A 32 -13.53 16.84 10.22
C TRP A 32 -14.91 16.96 10.88
N LEU A 33 -15.94 17.39 10.15
CA LEU A 33 -17.31 17.46 10.62
C LEU A 33 -17.84 16.07 11.00
N SER A 34 -17.61 15.08 10.16
CA SER A 34 -18.05 13.70 10.43
C SER A 34 -17.43 13.12 11.69
N PHE A 35 -16.14 13.31 11.91
CA PHE A 35 -15.47 12.83 13.12
C PHE A 35 -15.92 13.60 14.35
N LYS A 36 -16.02 14.93 14.25
CA LYS A 36 -16.43 15.79 15.37
C LYS A 36 -17.85 15.49 15.84
N PHE A 37 -18.77 15.30 14.93
CA PHE A 37 -20.19 15.11 15.22
C PHE A 37 -20.65 13.65 15.11
N LYS A 38 -19.77 12.72 14.79
CA LYS A 38 -20.06 11.28 14.60
C LYS A 38 -21.22 11.03 13.61
N ILE A 39 -21.29 11.83 12.54
CA ILE A 39 -22.39 11.79 11.56
C ILE A 39 -22.28 10.56 10.66
N LEU A 40 -21.06 10.25 10.19
CA LEU A 40 -20.77 9.12 9.30
C LEU A 40 -19.63 8.29 9.87
N ASP A 41 -19.64 7.01 9.54
CA ASP A 41 -18.51 6.13 9.87
C ASP A 41 -17.27 6.58 9.08
N GLY A 42 -16.22 6.89 9.82
CA GLY A 42 -14.94 7.31 9.23
C GLY A 42 -14.31 6.28 8.31
N GLN A 43 -14.62 5.00 8.49
CA GLN A 43 -14.15 3.93 7.60
C GLN A 43 -14.79 4.02 6.21
N TYR A 44 -16.09 4.27 6.13
CA TYR A 44 -16.78 4.49 4.85
C TYR A 44 -16.25 5.72 4.12
N LEU A 45 -16.04 6.83 4.86
CA LEU A 45 -15.45 8.04 4.28
C LEU A 45 -14.03 7.82 3.76
N THR A 46 -13.23 7.09 4.50
CA THR A 46 -11.86 6.73 4.07
C THR A 46 -11.89 5.88 2.81
N ASN A 47 -12.76 4.87 2.77
CA ASN A 47 -12.92 4.02 1.61
C ASN A 47 -13.40 4.82 0.38
N PHE A 48 -14.37 5.72 0.57
CA PHE A 48 -14.84 6.61 -0.48
C PHE A 48 -13.73 7.54 -0.99
N LEU A 49 -12.93 8.15 -0.11
CA LEU A 49 -11.80 8.98 -0.49
C LEU A 49 -10.76 8.19 -1.32
N CYS A 50 -10.44 6.98 -0.89
CA CYS A 50 -9.53 6.09 -1.62
C CYS A 50 -10.10 5.68 -2.98
N TRP A 51 -11.40 5.42 -3.06
CA TRP A 51 -12.09 5.15 -4.32
C TRP A 51 -12.06 6.37 -5.25
N ALA A 52 -12.36 7.56 -4.73
CA ALA A 52 -12.33 8.80 -5.50
C ALA A 52 -10.94 9.06 -6.11
N GLN A 53 -9.87 8.84 -5.34
CA GLN A 53 -8.49 8.97 -5.85
C GLN A 53 -8.19 7.99 -6.99
N ARG A 54 -8.66 6.75 -6.89
CA ARG A 54 -8.50 5.75 -7.97
C ARG A 54 -9.32 6.12 -9.20
N ALA A 55 -10.53 6.65 -9.01
CA ALA A 55 -11.37 7.13 -10.10
C ALA A 55 -10.72 8.33 -10.80
N MET A 56 -10.16 9.30 -10.07
CA MET A 56 -9.40 10.42 -10.63
C MET A 56 -8.19 9.96 -11.44
N LEU A 57 -7.43 8.98 -10.92
CA LEU A 57 -6.34 8.38 -11.67
C LEU A 57 -6.82 7.82 -13.02
N PHE A 58 -7.92 7.08 -13.01
CA PHE A 58 -8.48 6.52 -14.23
C PHE A 58 -9.01 7.59 -15.20
N LEU A 59 -9.80 8.53 -14.72
CA LEU A 59 -10.44 9.56 -15.53
C LEU A 59 -9.43 10.48 -16.25
N PHE A 60 -8.37 10.89 -15.55
CA PHE A 60 -7.39 11.81 -16.12
C PHE A 60 -6.28 11.13 -16.90
N THR A 61 -6.01 9.86 -16.65
CA THR A 61 -4.83 9.19 -17.22
C THR A 61 -5.13 7.87 -17.92
N GLY A 62 -6.34 7.32 -17.77
CA GLY A 62 -6.68 5.98 -18.22
C GLY A 62 -5.95 4.86 -17.47
N CYS A 63 -5.27 5.20 -16.37
CA CYS A 63 -4.50 4.25 -15.58
C CYS A 63 -5.35 3.64 -14.48
N TYR A 64 -5.14 2.35 -14.21
CA TYR A 64 -5.83 1.66 -13.12
C TYR A 64 -5.01 0.52 -12.53
N THR A 65 -5.37 0.14 -11.31
CA THR A 65 -4.81 -1.05 -10.65
C THR A 65 -5.85 -2.17 -10.67
N ARG A 66 -5.49 -3.31 -11.26
CA ARG A 66 -6.26 -4.54 -11.18
C ARG A 66 -5.90 -5.26 -9.88
N SER A 67 -6.91 -5.63 -9.11
CA SER A 67 -6.74 -6.52 -7.96
C SER A 67 -6.89 -7.98 -8.40
N LEU A 68 -5.98 -8.83 -7.95
CA LEU A 68 -6.01 -10.28 -8.11
C LEU A 68 -6.02 -10.88 -6.71
N ASP A 69 -7.01 -11.69 -6.44
CA ASP A 69 -7.05 -12.50 -5.23
C ASP A 69 -6.63 -13.93 -5.62
N LEU A 70 -5.45 -14.33 -5.15
CA LEU A 70 -4.92 -15.67 -5.35
C LEU A 70 -5.13 -16.55 -4.12
N THR A 71 -5.70 -15.97 -3.06
CA THR A 71 -6.12 -16.70 -1.86
C THR A 71 -7.55 -17.18 -2.02
N LYS A 72 -7.91 -18.21 -1.27
CA LYS A 72 -9.31 -18.52 -1.05
C LYS A 72 -9.84 -17.56 0.02
N ARG A 73 -10.92 -16.84 -0.25
CA ARG A 73 -11.50 -15.85 0.70
C ARG A 73 -11.92 -16.47 2.02
N ASP A 74 -12.21 -17.76 2.05
CA ASP A 74 -12.48 -18.56 3.24
C ASP A 74 -11.27 -18.68 4.18
N GLN A 75 -10.06 -18.38 3.71
CA GLN A 75 -8.84 -18.32 4.53
C GLN A 75 -8.69 -17.03 5.31
N LEU A 76 -9.46 -15.98 5.00
CA LEU A 76 -9.40 -14.71 5.72
C LEU A 76 -10.12 -14.85 7.08
N ARG A 77 -9.37 -14.62 8.15
CA ARG A 77 -9.86 -14.61 9.54
C ARG A 77 -10.03 -13.18 9.99
N TYR A 78 -11.28 -12.79 10.22
CA TYR A 78 -11.63 -11.42 10.64
C TYR A 78 -11.61 -11.24 12.16
N ASP A 79 -11.47 -12.32 12.87
CA ASP A 79 -11.41 -12.44 14.34
C ASP A 79 -9.97 -12.40 14.88
N LEU A 80 -8.96 -12.39 14.01
CA LEU A 80 -7.56 -12.39 14.40
C LEU A 80 -6.88 -11.05 14.11
N PRO A 81 -5.89 -10.65 14.95
CA PRO A 81 -4.97 -9.59 14.60
C PRO A 81 -4.30 -9.94 13.27
N THR A 82 -4.26 -8.97 12.35
CA THR A 82 -3.80 -9.25 10.99
C THR A 82 -2.73 -8.26 10.55
N VAL A 83 -1.59 -8.78 10.08
CA VAL A 83 -0.56 -7.99 9.44
C VAL A 83 -0.57 -8.22 7.93
N ILE A 84 -0.69 -7.15 7.16
CA ILE A 84 -0.55 -7.14 5.71
C ILE A 84 0.88 -6.72 5.39
N VAL A 85 1.65 -7.62 4.81
CA VAL A 85 3.03 -7.35 4.39
C VAL A 85 3.06 -7.15 2.88
N SER A 86 3.60 -6.02 2.43
CA SER A 86 3.62 -5.69 1.00
C SER A 86 4.87 -4.93 0.60
N ASN A 87 5.27 -5.04 -0.66
CA ASN A 87 6.21 -4.11 -1.27
C ASN A 87 5.55 -2.74 -1.48
N HIS A 88 6.36 -1.68 -1.58
CA HIS A 88 5.87 -0.31 -1.69
C HIS A 88 6.33 0.35 -3.00
N GLN A 89 5.40 0.72 -3.85
CA GLN A 89 5.70 1.32 -5.16
C GLN A 89 5.12 2.72 -5.33
N SER A 90 3.95 3.01 -4.71
CA SER A 90 3.22 4.25 -4.95
C SER A 90 2.36 4.63 -3.73
N SER A 91 1.92 5.89 -3.65
CA SER A 91 0.89 6.30 -2.67
C SER A 91 -0.46 5.62 -2.92
N PHE A 92 -0.71 5.17 -4.15
CA PHE A 92 -1.92 4.41 -4.51
C PHE A 92 -1.94 2.98 -3.94
N ASP A 93 -0.81 2.45 -3.45
CA ASP A 93 -0.78 1.14 -2.76
C ASP A 93 -1.71 1.16 -1.56
N ILE A 94 -1.70 2.26 -0.78
CA ILE A 94 -2.56 2.46 0.40
C ILE A 94 -4.03 2.44 -0.01
N ALA A 95 -4.41 3.24 -1.03
CA ALA A 95 -5.79 3.31 -1.51
C ALA A 95 -6.29 1.96 -2.05
N ASN A 96 -5.43 1.18 -2.70
CA ASN A 96 -5.78 -0.14 -3.19
C ASN A 96 -6.00 -1.15 -2.04
N ILE A 97 -5.13 -1.15 -1.00
CA ILE A 97 -5.29 -1.99 0.19
C ILE A 97 -6.58 -1.64 0.93
N VAL A 98 -6.84 -0.35 1.20
CA VAL A 98 -8.06 0.10 1.89
C VAL A 98 -9.31 -0.36 1.16
N ASN A 99 -9.40 -0.14 -0.16
CA ASN A 99 -10.58 -0.53 -0.92
C ASN A 99 -10.75 -2.05 -1.04
N PHE A 100 -9.65 -2.82 -1.10
CA PHE A 100 -9.71 -4.27 -1.26
C PHE A 100 -10.20 -4.96 0.01
N PHE A 101 -9.70 -4.53 1.18
CA PHE A 101 -10.02 -5.14 2.46
C PHE A 101 -11.22 -4.49 3.16
N HIS A 102 -11.89 -3.52 2.54
CA HIS A 102 -13.14 -2.96 3.08
C HIS A 102 -14.16 -4.09 3.37
N PRO A 103 -14.86 -4.09 4.52
CA PRO A 103 -14.98 -3.01 5.52
C PRO A 103 -13.91 -3.01 6.62
N GLN A 104 -12.87 -3.83 6.52
CA GLN A 104 -11.82 -3.87 7.55
C GLN A 104 -11.06 -2.55 7.66
N LYS A 105 -10.85 -2.10 8.90
CA LYS A 105 -10.07 -0.92 9.21
C LYS A 105 -8.59 -1.28 9.23
N VAL A 106 -7.87 -0.94 8.15
CA VAL A 106 -6.43 -1.19 8.03
C VAL A 106 -5.65 0.03 8.51
N HIS A 107 -4.80 -0.16 9.52
CA HIS A 107 -3.86 0.85 9.99
C HIS A 107 -2.58 0.82 9.16
N PHE A 108 -1.90 1.96 9.04
CA PHE A 108 -0.67 2.07 8.26
C PHE A 108 0.45 2.71 9.09
N VAL A 109 1.69 2.27 8.82
CA VAL A 109 2.87 2.96 9.32
C VAL A 109 3.13 4.18 8.44
N ALA A 110 2.94 5.36 8.98
CA ALA A 110 3.02 6.63 8.28
C ALA A 110 4.17 7.50 8.76
N LYS A 111 4.74 8.28 7.83
CA LYS A 111 5.77 9.26 8.12
C LYS A 111 5.19 10.45 8.89
N ILE A 112 5.91 10.97 9.90
CA ILE A 112 5.45 12.06 10.78
C ILE A 112 5.01 13.31 10.00
N GLU A 113 5.64 13.63 8.88
CA GLU A 113 5.27 14.79 8.06
C GLU A 113 3.88 14.65 7.46
N LEU A 114 3.42 13.42 7.18
CA LEU A 114 2.05 13.19 6.67
C LEU A 114 0.99 13.47 7.74
N SER A 115 1.32 13.29 9.01
CA SER A 115 0.40 13.58 10.12
C SER A 115 0.26 15.07 10.42
N ARG A 116 1.11 15.93 9.84
CA ARG A 116 1.15 17.37 10.14
C ARG A 116 0.73 18.25 8.98
N PHE A 117 1.11 17.89 7.76
CA PHE A 117 1.08 18.84 6.62
C PHE A 117 0.14 18.44 5.49
N VAL A 118 -0.47 17.25 5.52
CA VAL A 118 -1.34 16.80 4.43
C VAL A 118 -2.79 16.79 4.89
N PRO A 119 -3.64 17.74 4.41
CA PRO A 119 -5.07 17.75 4.73
C PRO A 119 -5.73 16.37 4.50
N SER A 120 -6.78 16.07 5.20
CA SER A 120 -7.46 14.76 5.21
C SER A 120 -6.57 13.60 5.70
N VAL A 121 -5.37 13.41 5.13
CA VAL A 121 -4.44 12.33 5.55
C VAL A 121 -4.02 12.51 7.01
N SER A 122 -3.67 13.75 7.41
CA SER A 122 -3.30 14.05 8.80
C SER A 122 -4.46 13.81 9.78
N LEU A 123 -5.68 14.11 9.37
CA LEU A 123 -6.88 13.84 10.14
C LEU A 123 -7.14 12.34 10.25
N LEU A 124 -7.13 11.61 9.13
CA LEU A 124 -7.31 10.16 9.12
C LEU A 124 -6.26 9.43 9.96
N LEU A 125 -4.99 9.82 9.87
CA LEU A 125 -3.92 9.21 10.68
C LEU A 125 -4.14 9.42 12.18
N ARG A 126 -4.69 10.55 12.59
CA ARG A 126 -5.02 10.82 14.01
C ARG A 126 -6.26 10.05 14.46
N GLU A 127 -7.35 10.13 13.71
CA GLU A 127 -8.62 9.50 14.08
C GLU A 127 -8.55 7.97 14.04
N PHE A 128 -7.78 7.42 13.12
CA PHE A 128 -7.56 5.97 13.04
C PHE A 128 -6.35 5.49 13.83
N ASN A 129 -5.70 6.36 14.61
CA ASN A 129 -4.50 6.01 15.37
C ASN A 129 -3.46 5.28 14.48
N GLY A 130 -3.12 5.88 13.36
CA GLY A 130 -2.04 5.38 12.49
C GLY A 130 -0.71 5.35 13.24
N ILE A 131 0.14 4.41 12.90
CA ILE A 131 1.49 4.30 13.49
C ILE A 131 2.37 5.40 12.88
N ILE A 132 2.58 6.49 13.62
CA ILE A 132 3.33 7.64 13.13
C ILE A 132 4.80 7.51 13.53
N ILE A 133 5.69 7.46 12.53
CA ILE A 133 7.13 7.29 12.75
C ILE A 133 7.95 8.45 12.20
N ASN A 134 8.98 8.81 12.94
CA ASN A 134 10.07 9.63 12.44
C ASN A 134 11.18 8.72 11.88
N ARG A 135 11.32 8.65 10.57
CA ARG A 135 12.30 7.76 9.92
C ARG A 135 13.76 8.14 10.19
N LYS A 136 14.01 9.33 10.72
CA LYS A 136 15.34 9.80 11.12
C LYS A 136 15.69 9.38 12.55
N ASP A 137 14.69 8.96 13.33
CA ASP A 137 14.83 8.51 14.71
C ASP A 137 14.30 7.08 14.82
N SER A 138 15.22 6.13 14.83
CA SER A 138 14.89 4.71 14.89
C SER A 138 14.30 4.29 16.25
N GLN A 139 14.68 4.96 17.35
CA GLN A 139 14.14 4.65 18.66
C GLN A 139 12.68 5.11 18.77
N GLN A 140 12.39 6.34 18.35
CA GLN A 140 11.01 6.83 18.29
C GLN A 140 10.14 5.97 17.36
N ALA A 141 10.66 5.55 16.20
CA ALA A 141 9.93 4.71 15.28
C ALA A 141 9.55 3.35 15.91
N LEU A 142 10.49 2.70 16.61
CA LEU A 142 10.22 1.44 17.31
C LEU A 142 9.26 1.63 18.47
N ALA A 143 9.42 2.69 19.27
CA ALA A 143 8.51 3.00 20.36
C ALA A 143 7.07 3.19 19.87
N SER A 144 6.87 3.88 18.73
CA SER A 144 5.54 4.04 18.13
C SER A 144 4.94 2.71 17.65
N ILE A 145 5.77 1.82 17.11
CA ILE A 145 5.32 0.49 16.69
C ILE A 145 4.95 -0.35 17.92
N LYS A 146 5.75 -0.31 18.95
CA LYS A 146 5.51 -1.01 20.23
C LYS A 146 4.22 -0.55 20.92
N GLN A 147 3.94 0.76 20.92
CA GLN A 147 2.66 1.29 21.44
C GLN A 147 1.44 0.77 20.69
N PHE A 148 1.60 0.39 19.42
CA PHE A 148 0.51 -0.17 18.63
C PHE A 148 0.28 -1.66 18.91
N GLU A 149 1.25 -2.38 19.49
CA GLU A 149 1.19 -3.82 19.77
C GLU A 149 -0.08 -4.20 20.56
N GLU A 150 -0.43 -3.44 21.61
CA GLU A 150 -1.63 -3.70 22.40
C GLU A 150 -2.91 -3.62 21.56
N LYS A 151 -3.00 -2.66 20.68
CA LYS A 151 -4.12 -2.55 19.75
C LYS A 151 -4.12 -3.70 18.72
N PHE A 152 -2.95 -4.12 18.29
CA PHE A 152 -2.78 -5.26 17.41
C PHE A 152 -3.25 -6.54 18.07
N LYS A 153 -2.87 -6.80 19.33
CA LYS A 153 -3.35 -7.95 20.14
C LYS A 153 -4.87 -7.98 20.28
N GLN A 154 -5.53 -6.81 20.26
CA GLN A 154 -6.99 -6.68 20.32
C GLN A 154 -7.69 -6.93 18.96
N GLY A 155 -6.98 -7.39 17.95
CA GLY A 155 -7.54 -7.75 16.64
C GLY A 155 -7.40 -6.67 15.55
N ALA A 156 -6.57 -5.63 15.76
CA ALA A 156 -6.36 -4.62 14.71
C ALA A 156 -5.67 -5.19 13.48
N TRP A 157 -6.02 -4.65 12.31
CA TRP A 157 -5.34 -4.93 11.06
C TRP A 157 -4.33 -3.82 10.75
N VAL A 158 -3.12 -4.20 10.36
CA VAL A 158 -2.06 -3.25 10.03
C VAL A 158 -1.35 -3.62 8.73
N ALA A 159 -1.10 -2.65 7.87
CA ALA A 159 -0.30 -2.83 6.67
C ALA A 159 1.09 -2.23 6.87
N ILE A 160 2.11 -3.03 6.60
CA ILE A 160 3.52 -2.66 6.70
C ILE A 160 4.22 -2.89 5.37
N PHE A 161 5.01 -1.89 4.99
CA PHE A 161 5.92 -1.95 3.85
C PHE A 161 7.35 -2.11 4.36
N PRO A 162 7.91 -3.33 4.40
CA PRO A 162 9.21 -3.58 5.06
C PRO A 162 10.41 -2.90 4.39
N GLU A 163 10.24 -2.38 3.18
CA GLU A 163 11.26 -1.56 2.51
C GLU A 163 11.45 -0.19 3.19
N GLY A 164 10.43 0.30 3.90
CA GLY A 164 10.41 1.60 4.56
C GLY A 164 10.46 2.80 3.61
N THR A 165 10.44 2.58 2.30
CA THR A 165 10.41 3.63 1.26
C THR A 165 9.82 3.06 -0.02
N ARG A 166 9.31 3.94 -0.90
CA ARG A 166 8.77 3.55 -2.19
C ARG A 166 9.87 3.18 -3.18
N SER A 167 9.70 2.08 -3.89
CA SER A 167 10.55 1.72 -5.02
C SER A 167 10.33 2.69 -6.19
N LYS A 168 11.42 3.19 -6.76
CA LYS A 168 11.41 4.07 -7.94
C LYS A 168 11.46 3.31 -9.26
N THR A 169 11.85 2.06 -9.23
CA THR A 169 12.10 1.21 -10.40
C THR A 169 11.12 0.05 -10.54
N GLY A 170 10.36 -0.23 -9.47
CA GLY A 170 9.50 -1.42 -9.37
C GLY A 170 10.21 -2.66 -8.84
N SER A 171 11.53 -2.60 -8.67
CA SER A 171 12.30 -3.65 -8.00
C SER A 171 12.05 -3.64 -6.51
N LEU A 172 12.12 -4.79 -5.87
CA LEU A 172 12.01 -4.91 -4.42
C LEU A 172 13.22 -4.26 -3.74
N GLY A 173 12.97 -3.47 -2.70
CA GLY A 173 14.00 -2.86 -1.88
C GLY A 173 14.54 -3.81 -0.81
N LYS A 174 15.47 -3.32 0.02
CA LYS A 174 16.01 -4.11 1.13
C LYS A 174 14.97 -4.33 2.22
N LEU A 175 14.89 -5.54 2.75
CA LEU A 175 14.07 -5.88 3.90
C LEU A 175 14.57 -5.18 5.17
N LYS A 176 13.71 -4.39 5.79
CA LYS A 176 13.90 -3.78 7.12
C LYS A 176 12.97 -4.47 8.11
N LYS A 177 13.38 -5.64 8.57
CA LYS A 177 12.55 -6.53 9.38
C LYS A 177 12.26 -6.02 10.80
N ARG A 178 13.09 -5.11 11.33
CA ARG A 178 13.05 -4.68 12.74
C ARG A 178 11.66 -4.18 13.17
N GLY A 179 10.95 -3.44 12.30
CA GLY A 179 9.60 -2.97 12.61
C GLY A 179 8.56 -4.09 12.70
N LEU A 180 8.70 -5.14 11.88
CA LEU A 180 7.85 -6.34 11.96
C LEU A 180 8.15 -7.16 13.21
N LEU A 181 9.43 -7.36 13.53
CA LEU A 181 9.84 -8.04 14.76
C LEU A 181 9.32 -7.33 16.01
N GLU A 182 9.40 -5.99 16.04
CA GLU A 182 8.90 -5.19 17.17
C GLU A 182 7.37 -5.28 17.32
N LEU A 183 6.62 -5.29 16.21
CA LEU A 183 5.17 -5.40 16.23
C LEU A 183 4.69 -6.79 16.65
N LEU A 184 5.36 -7.84 16.18
CA LEU A 184 4.88 -9.22 16.25
C LEU A 184 5.53 -10.04 17.37
N GLY A 185 6.68 -9.60 17.92
CA GLY A 185 7.46 -10.35 18.91
C GLY A 185 6.74 -10.66 20.22
N GLY A 186 5.66 -9.93 20.54
CA GLY A 186 4.81 -10.21 21.71
C GLY A 186 3.46 -10.85 21.37
N VAL A 187 3.26 -11.34 20.13
CA VAL A 187 1.97 -11.84 19.65
C VAL A 187 2.11 -13.28 19.13
N HIS A 188 1.50 -14.21 19.82
CA HIS A 188 1.64 -15.63 19.48
C HIS A 188 0.77 -16.06 18.30
N ASN A 189 -0.48 -15.58 18.24
CA ASN A 189 -1.44 -15.98 17.21
C ASN A 189 -1.91 -14.78 16.40
N PHE A 190 -1.69 -14.79 15.10
CA PHE A 190 -2.10 -13.73 14.20
C PHE A 190 -2.28 -14.25 12.78
N GLN A 191 -2.93 -13.46 11.95
CA GLN A 191 -2.95 -13.69 10.51
C GLN A 191 -1.90 -12.82 9.81
N ILE A 192 -1.21 -13.40 8.83
CA ILE A 192 -0.35 -12.66 7.92
C ILE A 192 -0.88 -12.77 6.49
N ILE A 193 -0.99 -11.64 5.82
CA ILE A 193 -1.44 -11.55 4.43
C ILE A 193 -0.33 -10.96 3.58
N THR A 194 0.09 -11.70 2.55
CA THR A 194 1.10 -11.24 1.60
C THR A 194 0.44 -10.54 0.43
N VAL A 195 0.78 -9.27 0.21
CA VAL A 195 0.29 -8.47 -0.91
C VAL A 195 1.47 -8.00 -1.77
N VAL A 196 1.31 -8.04 -3.08
CA VAL A 196 2.32 -7.59 -4.03
C VAL A 196 1.76 -6.57 -5.01
N PHE A 197 2.48 -5.47 -5.16
CA PHE A 197 2.26 -4.49 -6.22
C PHE A 197 3.26 -4.66 -7.35
N THR A 198 2.78 -4.67 -8.59
CA THR A 198 3.61 -4.65 -9.78
C THR A 198 3.20 -3.51 -10.71
N LYS A 199 4.21 -2.79 -11.25
CA LYS A 199 4.03 -1.63 -12.14
C LYS A 199 3.34 -0.41 -11.51
N ASN A 200 3.11 -0.39 -10.20
CA ASN A 200 2.48 0.73 -9.51
C ASN A 200 3.44 1.91 -9.31
N PHE A 201 4.76 1.66 -9.38
CA PHE A 201 5.81 2.68 -9.26
C PHE A 201 5.72 3.79 -10.33
N PHE A 202 5.12 3.49 -11.48
CA PHE A 202 4.88 4.50 -12.51
C PHE A 202 4.02 5.67 -12.00
N PHE A 203 3.04 5.40 -11.16
CA PHE A 203 2.11 6.41 -10.63
C PHE A 203 2.73 7.33 -9.58
N GLY A 204 3.92 7.00 -9.09
CA GLY A 204 4.68 7.79 -8.14
C GLY A 204 5.75 8.70 -8.77
N ASN A 205 5.96 8.65 -10.10
CA ASN A 205 7.01 9.39 -10.77
C ASN A 205 6.46 10.30 -11.88
N PRO A 206 6.39 11.64 -11.64
CA PRO A 206 5.87 12.59 -12.64
C PRO A 206 6.61 12.57 -13.98
N ARG A 207 7.91 12.26 -13.98
CA ARG A 207 8.72 12.25 -15.20
C ARG A 207 8.41 11.11 -16.16
N PHE A 208 7.86 10.01 -15.65
CA PHE A 208 7.59 8.80 -16.41
C PHE A 208 6.13 8.37 -16.29
N PHE A 209 5.24 9.31 -15.94
CA PHE A 209 3.83 8.99 -15.74
C PHE A 209 3.25 8.42 -17.04
N PRO A 210 2.83 7.16 -17.04
CA PRO A 210 2.28 6.54 -18.22
C PRO A 210 0.79 6.87 -18.33
N PHE A 211 0.31 7.08 -19.56
CA PHE A 211 -1.12 7.06 -19.83
C PHE A 211 -1.55 5.65 -20.24
N PHE A 212 -2.80 5.31 -19.92
CA PHE A 212 -3.42 4.02 -20.26
C PHE A 212 -2.62 2.80 -19.80
N ARG A 213 -2.05 2.87 -18.58
CA ARG A 213 -1.28 1.77 -18.00
C ARG A 213 -2.06 1.05 -16.90
N LYS A 214 -1.85 -0.25 -16.89
CA LYS A 214 -2.38 -1.16 -15.88
C LYS A 214 -1.26 -1.55 -14.93
N SER A 215 -1.51 -1.37 -13.64
CA SER A 215 -0.75 -2.00 -12.57
C SER A 215 -1.51 -3.19 -12.00
N THR A 216 -0.88 -3.95 -11.13
CA THR A 216 -1.53 -5.08 -10.46
C THR A 216 -1.24 -5.03 -8.98
N MET A 217 -2.26 -5.25 -8.17
CA MET A 217 -2.17 -5.67 -6.77
C MET A 217 -2.59 -7.13 -6.71
N ALA A 218 -1.74 -7.99 -6.17
CA ALA A 218 -2.07 -9.40 -5.97
C ALA A 218 -2.00 -9.72 -4.47
N VAL A 219 -3.04 -10.36 -3.95
CA VAL A 219 -3.00 -11.02 -2.63
C VAL A 219 -2.52 -12.44 -2.88
N LEU A 220 -1.31 -12.76 -2.42
CA LEU A 220 -0.64 -14.03 -2.72
C LEU A 220 -1.07 -15.12 -1.75
N SER A 221 -1.04 -14.81 -0.46
CA SER A 221 -1.34 -15.76 0.61
C SER A 221 -2.01 -15.06 1.78
N ALA A 222 -2.81 -15.83 2.52
CA ALA A 222 -3.34 -15.47 3.83
C ALA A 222 -3.13 -16.69 4.73
N GLN A 223 -2.34 -16.53 5.79
CA GLN A 223 -1.94 -17.63 6.67
C GLN A 223 -2.21 -17.25 8.13
N THR A 224 -2.87 -18.12 8.86
CA THR A 224 -2.90 -18.05 10.33
C THR A 224 -1.62 -18.71 10.84
N VAL A 225 -0.91 -18.02 11.70
CA VAL A 225 0.36 -18.47 12.25
C VAL A 225 0.35 -18.41 13.76
N SER A 226 0.97 -19.42 14.35
CA SER A 226 1.30 -19.46 15.77
C SER A 226 2.82 -19.44 15.91
N ILE A 227 3.35 -18.40 16.55
CA ILE A 227 4.79 -18.19 16.73
C ILE A 227 5.12 -18.31 18.22
N ASN A 228 6.13 -19.10 18.52
CA ASN A 228 6.59 -19.32 19.88
C ASN A 228 8.00 -18.77 20.13
N THR A 229 8.78 -18.54 19.09
CA THR A 229 10.16 -18.05 19.18
C THR A 229 10.45 -16.94 18.18
N ASP A 230 11.39 -16.05 18.53
CA ASP A 230 11.86 -14.98 17.63
C ASP A 230 12.52 -15.55 16.37
N ALA A 231 13.13 -16.73 16.44
CA ALA A 231 13.72 -17.40 15.27
C ALA A 231 12.66 -17.86 14.26
N GLU A 232 11.52 -18.38 14.73
CA GLU A 232 10.38 -18.73 13.88
C GLU A 232 9.80 -17.48 13.20
N LEU A 233 9.64 -16.38 13.96
CA LEU A 233 9.17 -15.12 13.43
C LEU A 233 10.11 -14.56 12.37
N ASP A 234 11.41 -14.57 12.63
CA ASP A 234 12.42 -14.10 11.67
C ASP A 234 12.38 -14.92 10.37
N SER A 235 12.29 -16.24 10.49
CA SER A 235 12.17 -17.15 9.35
C SER A 235 10.89 -16.92 8.55
N LEU A 236 9.76 -16.68 9.22
CA LEU A 236 8.50 -16.33 8.58
C LEU A 236 8.61 -15.03 7.78
N ILE A 237 9.18 -13.98 8.35
CA ILE A 237 9.36 -12.68 7.70
C ILE A 237 10.23 -12.82 6.44
N HIS A 238 11.31 -13.58 6.51
CA HIS A 238 12.16 -13.85 5.35
C HIS A 238 11.42 -14.61 4.24
N ARG A 239 10.65 -15.64 4.59
CA ARG A 239 9.86 -16.41 3.65
C ARG A 239 8.81 -15.55 2.94
N ILE A 240 8.09 -14.69 3.67
CA ILE A 240 7.11 -13.77 3.08
C ILE A 240 7.78 -12.80 2.09
N PHE A 241 8.95 -12.28 2.45
CA PHE A 241 9.66 -11.36 1.57
C PHE A 241 10.18 -12.04 0.31
N GLN A 242 10.61 -13.31 0.44
CA GLN A 242 10.98 -14.16 -0.70
C GLN A 242 9.79 -14.44 -1.61
N GLU A 243 8.60 -14.72 -1.06
CA GLU A 243 7.36 -14.91 -1.82
C GLU A 243 7.04 -13.69 -2.70
N ILE A 244 7.19 -12.48 -2.13
CA ILE A 244 7.02 -11.22 -2.86
C ILE A 244 8.05 -11.11 -4.00
N GLU A 245 9.32 -11.40 -3.72
CA GLU A 245 10.40 -11.32 -4.72
C GLU A 245 10.17 -12.29 -5.88
N ASP A 246 9.83 -13.53 -5.59
CA ASP A 246 9.58 -14.55 -6.60
C ASP A 246 8.40 -14.20 -7.49
N PHE A 247 7.32 -13.67 -6.93
CA PHE A 247 6.20 -13.21 -7.73
C PHE A 247 6.60 -12.08 -8.69
N ILE A 248 7.34 -11.08 -8.20
CA ILE A 248 7.83 -9.97 -9.02
C ILE A 248 8.72 -10.51 -10.15
N ARG A 249 9.63 -11.44 -9.87
CA ARG A 249 10.54 -12.07 -10.83
C ARG A 249 9.78 -12.80 -11.94
N VAL A 250 8.78 -13.59 -11.59
CA VAL A 250 7.95 -14.31 -12.56
C VAL A 250 7.20 -13.34 -13.47
N GLN A 251 6.64 -12.24 -12.92
CA GLN A 251 5.93 -11.24 -13.70
C GLN A 251 6.87 -10.49 -14.69
N VAL A 252 8.12 -10.27 -14.31
CA VAL A 252 9.14 -9.66 -15.18
C VAL A 252 9.52 -10.62 -16.31
N ASN A 253 9.77 -11.89 -16.01
CA ASN A 253 10.18 -12.89 -16.99
C ASN A 253 9.09 -13.15 -18.04
N ARG A 254 7.84 -13.31 -17.63
CA ARG A 254 6.68 -13.43 -18.57
C ARG A 254 6.61 -12.28 -19.57
N LYS A 255 6.99 -11.08 -19.16
CA LYS A 255 7.02 -9.91 -20.03
C LYS A 255 8.14 -10.00 -21.08
N HIS A 256 9.31 -10.49 -20.71
CA HIS A 256 10.42 -10.68 -21.63
C HIS A 256 10.10 -11.75 -22.68
N GLU A 257 9.46 -12.83 -22.28
CA GLU A 257 9.04 -13.90 -23.21
C GLU A 257 7.96 -13.40 -24.19
N ALA A 258 6.94 -12.70 -23.69
CA ALA A 258 5.89 -12.12 -24.54
C ALA A 258 6.47 -11.10 -25.53
N ALA A 259 7.44 -10.28 -25.12
CA ALA A 259 8.12 -9.34 -26.01
C ALA A 259 8.97 -10.04 -27.08
N LYS A 260 9.64 -11.16 -26.76
CA LYS A 260 10.40 -11.97 -27.72
C LYS A 260 9.47 -12.63 -28.77
N LEU A 261 8.31 -13.15 -28.33
CA LEU A 261 7.32 -13.74 -29.23
C LEU A 261 6.70 -12.70 -30.16
N SER A 262 6.36 -11.51 -29.64
CA SER A 262 5.82 -10.41 -30.47
C SER A 262 6.82 -9.91 -31.51
N ASN A 263 8.13 -9.91 -31.20
CA ASN A 263 9.15 -9.53 -32.17
C ASN A 263 9.40 -10.63 -33.23
N ARG A 264 9.25 -11.90 -32.88
CA ARG A 264 9.34 -13.00 -33.87
C ARG A 264 8.20 -12.94 -34.89
N ASN A 265 6.97 -12.60 -34.46
CA ASN A 265 5.81 -12.51 -35.35
C ASN A 265 5.79 -11.25 -36.23
N LYS A 266 6.75 -10.33 -36.11
CA LYS A 266 6.90 -9.16 -37.00
C LYS A 266 7.85 -9.43 -38.17
N PHE A 267 8.46 -10.59 -38.22
CA PHE A 267 9.38 -11.02 -39.29
C PHE A 267 8.78 -12.14 -40.17
N PHE A 268 7.49 -12.43 -40.00
CA PHE A 268 6.66 -13.22 -40.89
C PHE A 268 5.45 -12.36 -41.28
#